data_efa31ea4698acc99770a3b287c547268
#
_entry.id   efa31ea4698acc99770a3b287c547268
#
_cell.length_a   1.000
_cell.length_b   1.000
_cell.length_c   1.000
_cell.angle_alpha   90.00
_cell.angle_beta   90.00
_cell.angle_gamma   90.00
#
_symmetry.space_group_name_H-M   'P 1'
#
loop_
_entity.id
_entity.type
_entity.pdbx_description
1 polymer ?
#
loop_
_entity_poly.entity_id
_entity_poly.type
_entity_poly.pdbx_seq_one_letter_code
_entity_poly.pdbx_strand_id
1 'polypeptide(L)'
;MKYYGYNFTKRNSGGLGAIIHDVMNAAKYAVENDLVLGFINEGYEIPRLNGSYNDIDVPNKNWHSYFTSFEKVNQTDCIEVWPNGIVDAKTTKWGIQQYASLLRDTVCTFQPDIYNEIYQMVKQTPFNIETDIVVHIRQTDKTSENPVFLPIEKYIEECEYALTQLNEEQNRIYICTDNKAVVAGIKTHFNEKKIEIVWDDSESIEPLQTMRWNGGLAKSIAQVETMVALKNIFIMKDAKYLIGGRMSYFFRIPELLGYPNTCVNIQDNDTFGIAPYSSVDYMVRPYLKNTIPNFINKDMITLPNITKYNKIYNDESIVTIPDFISSEALGSVKTDIENYKWWSYATIPTIGKWTVQYSQDLSNETIDECENAYINKLFTYRFKRCLGNHYKTCVCVSCKLNATVKSFPFTDIICKIVGCRNLKPREVFLSNYGKNDFLTLHHDINKGDIAVTISFTYDWDPIYGGILHFCDDKKNIYKSVVPKLGNINIFKLDTAHGIDHFVSRVNVDKNRYTLVAWYSYID
;
A
#
# COMPACT_ATOMS: atom_id res chain seq x y z
N MET A 1 -26.01 26.81 12.46
CA MET A 1 -25.11 25.87 11.73
C MET A 1 -24.30 26.73 10.78
N LYS A 2 -22.99 26.53 10.65
CA LYS A 2 -22.14 27.31 9.76
C LYS A 2 -21.79 26.47 8.55
N TYR A 3 -22.03 27.00 7.34
CA TYR A 3 -21.84 26.23 6.11
C TYR A 3 -20.57 26.61 5.36
N TYR A 4 -19.94 25.59 4.77
CA TYR A 4 -18.95 25.70 3.71
C TYR A 4 -19.65 25.36 2.40
N GLY A 5 -19.73 26.30 1.47
CA GLY A 5 -20.52 26.15 0.26
C GLY A 5 -19.72 25.53 -0.88
N TYR A 6 -20.17 24.42 -1.46
CA TYR A 6 -19.61 23.87 -2.69
C TYR A 6 -20.43 24.34 -3.91
N ASN A 7 -19.76 25.00 -4.85
CA ASN A 7 -20.39 25.53 -6.04
C ASN A 7 -19.94 24.79 -7.30
N PHE A 8 -20.78 23.91 -7.80
CA PHE A 8 -20.51 23.12 -9.01
C PHE A 8 -20.27 23.97 -10.26
N THR A 9 -20.87 25.18 -10.37
CA THR A 9 -20.77 26.00 -11.59
C THR A 9 -19.38 26.57 -11.82
N LYS A 10 -18.54 26.63 -10.79
CA LYS A 10 -17.21 27.19 -10.89
C LYS A 10 -16.14 26.16 -11.29
N ARG A 11 -16.53 24.91 -11.47
CA ARG A 11 -15.61 23.84 -11.84
C ARG A 11 -15.53 23.67 -13.36
N ASN A 12 -14.30 23.65 -13.89
CA ASN A 12 -14.11 23.70 -15.35
C ASN A 12 -14.06 22.34 -16.06
N SER A 13 -13.82 21.22 -15.39
CA SER A 13 -13.75 19.91 -16.06
C SER A 13 -13.68 18.73 -15.08
N GLY A 14 -13.98 17.53 -15.56
CA GLY A 14 -13.74 16.26 -14.88
C GLY A 14 -14.92 15.29 -14.96
N GLY A 15 -14.62 14.00 -15.09
CA GLY A 15 -15.60 12.92 -15.00
C GLY A 15 -16.06 12.67 -13.56
N LEU A 16 -16.97 11.70 -13.39
CA LEU A 16 -17.57 11.33 -12.11
C LEU A 16 -16.53 11.16 -10.97
N GLY A 17 -15.44 10.43 -11.22
CA GLY A 17 -14.40 10.21 -10.22
C GLY A 17 -13.74 11.49 -9.72
N ALA A 18 -13.49 12.44 -10.62
CA ALA A 18 -12.92 13.72 -10.26
C ALA A 18 -13.91 14.60 -9.46
N ILE A 19 -15.20 14.53 -9.77
CA ILE A 19 -16.25 15.26 -9.03
C ILE A 19 -16.35 14.72 -7.60
N ILE A 20 -16.46 13.40 -7.43
CA ILE A 20 -16.51 12.77 -6.11
C ILE A 20 -15.27 13.12 -5.28
N HIS A 21 -14.10 13.11 -5.91
CA HIS A 21 -12.86 13.50 -5.26
C HIS A 21 -12.86 14.96 -4.77
N ASP A 22 -13.37 15.89 -5.57
CA ASP A 22 -13.42 17.30 -5.16
C ASP A 22 -14.44 17.53 -4.04
N VAL A 23 -15.60 16.88 -4.10
CA VAL A 23 -16.59 16.92 -3.02
C VAL A 23 -16.01 16.36 -1.73
N MET A 24 -15.22 15.27 -1.82
CA MET A 24 -14.53 14.70 -0.65
C MET A 24 -13.51 15.68 -0.06
N ASN A 25 -12.75 16.41 -0.87
CA ASN A 25 -11.82 17.43 -0.38
C ASN A 25 -12.55 18.60 0.28
N ALA A 26 -13.66 19.03 -0.29
CA ALA A 26 -14.50 20.08 0.30
C ALA A 26 -15.10 19.61 1.64
N ALA A 27 -15.56 18.36 1.72
CA ALA A 27 -16.07 17.77 2.95
C ALA A 27 -14.99 17.66 4.03
N LYS A 28 -13.77 17.23 3.66
CA LYS A 28 -12.61 17.21 4.56
C LYS A 28 -12.35 18.60 5.15
N TYR A 29 -12.27 19.61 4.30
CA TYR A 29 -12.06 20.99 4.75
C TYR A 29 -13.16 21.47 5.71
N ALA A 30 -14.41 21.17 5.40
CA ALA A 30 -15.53 21.50 6.27
C ALA A 30 -15.38 20.87 7.66
N VAL A 31 -15.06 19.57 7.72
CA VAL A 31 -14.84 18.85 8.99
C VAL A 31 -13.68 19.45 9.78
N GLU A 32 -12.57 19.78 9.14
CA GLU A 32 -11.38 20.36 9.80
C GLU A 32 -11.61 21.77 10.38
N ASN A 33 -12.63 22.46 9.88
CA ASN A 33 -12.95 23.84 10.32
C ASN A 33 -14.28 23.93 11.08
N ASP A 34 -14.82 22.80 11.57
CA ASP A 34 -16.11 22.74 12.27
C ASP A 34 -17.28 23.36 11.47
N LEU A 35 -17.26 23.16 10.15
CA LEU A 35 -18.28 23.59 9.22
C LEU A 35 -19.07 22.40 8.68
N VAL A 36 -20.26 22.67 8.14
CA VAL A 36 -21.05 21.69 7.41
C VAL A 36 -20.94 21.98 5.91
N LEU A 37 -20.61 20.96 5.12
CA LEU A 37 -20.62 21.12 3.66
C LEU A 37 -22.04 21.22 3.17
N GLY A 38 -22.33 22.26 2.37
CA GLY A 38 -23.61 22.44 1.69
C GLY A 38 -23.40 22.76 0.21
N PHE A 39 -24.38 22.41 -0.62
CA PHE A 39 -24.33 22.68 -2.06
C PHE A 39 -25.09 23.94 -2.44
N ILE A 40 -24.39 24.92 -3.00
CA ILE A 40 -24.98 26.19 -3.43
C ILE A 40 -25.79 26.02 -4.71
N ASN A 41 -25.36 25.12 -5.59
CA ASN A 41 -26.00 24.95 -6.90
C ASN A 41 -26.04 23.48 -7.31
N GLU A 42 -27.24 22.98 -7.54
CA GLU A 42 -27.50 21.60 -7.96
C GLU A 42 -27.44 21.39 -9.49
N GLY A 43 -27.28 22.48 -10.26
CA GLY A 43 -27.48 22.50 -11.69
C GLY A 43 -26.46 21.78 -12.57
N TYR A 44 -25.57 20.98 -11.98
CA TYR A 44 -24.63 20.18 -12.76
C TYR A 44 -25.08 18.76 -12.93
N GLU A 45 -25.16 18.37 -14.17
CA GLU A 45 -25.31 16.96 -14.56
C GLU A 45 -24.04 16.19 -14.28
N ILE A 46 -24.20 14.97 -13.80
CA ILE A 46 -23.11 14.04 -13.56
C ILE A 46 -23.22 12.89 -14.55
N PRO A 47 -22.19 12.57 -15.31
CA PRO A 47 -20.95 13.31 -15.52
C PRO A 47 -21.17 14.58 -16.33
N ARG A 48 -20.38 15.61 -16.06
CA ARG A 48 -20.40 16.82 -16.87
C ARG A 48 -19.89 16.51 -18.26
N LEU A 49 -20.76 16.64 -19.23
CA LEU A 49 -20.41 16.55 -20.63
C LEU A 49 -20.22 17.97 -21.17
N ASN A 50 -19.06 18.24 -21.75
CA ASN A 50 -18.83 19.47 -22.50
C ASN A 50 -19.56 19.33 -23.84
N GLY A 51 -20.77 19.90 -23.96
CA GLY A 51 -21.54 19.91 -25.21
C GLY A 51 -22.99 20.23 -24.99
N SER A 52 -23.64 20.68 -26.02
CA SER A 52 -25.09 20.85 -26.06
C SER A 52 -25.76 19.48 -26.16
N TYR A 53 -26.64 19.20 -25.21
CA TYR A 53 -27.48 18.00 -25.28
C TYR A 53 -28.57 18.19 -26.33
N ASN A 54 -28.77 17.17 -27.16
CA ASN A 54 -29.82 17.17 -28.15
C ASN A 54 -31.16 16.62 -27.62
N ASP A 55 -31.15 15.97 -26.44
CA ASP A 55 -32.31 15.31 -25.85
C ASP A 55 -33.04 16.26 -24.89
N ILE A 56 -33.94 17.09 -25.39
CA ILE A 56 -34.69 18.06 -24.57
C ILE A 56 -35.62 17.36 -23.58
N ASP A 57 -36.11 16.17 -23.93
CA ASP A 57 -37.13 15.44 -23.15
C ASP A 57 -36.55 14.58 -22.00
N VAL A 58 -35.27 14.45 -21.90
CA VAL A 58 -34.63 13.68 -20.82
C VAL A 58 -34.38 14.58 -19.61
N PRO A 59 -34.92 14.24 -18.42
CA PRO A 59 -34.69 15.02 -17.21
C PRO A 59 -33.20 15.13 -16.85
N ASN A 60 -32.79 16.31 -16.35
CA ASN A 60 -31.46 16.48 -15.82
C ASN A 60 -31.28 15.66 -14.54
N LYS A 61 -30.19 14.91 -14.45
CA LYS A 61 -29.78 14.26 -13.21
C LYS A 61 -28.55 14.97 -12.62
N ASN A 62 -28.68 15.45 -11.41
CA ASN A 62 -27.65 16.15 -10.65
C ASN A 62 -27.10 15.25 -9.53
N TRP A 63 -26.30 15.81 -8.61
CA TRP A 63 -25.76 15.07 -7.47
C TRP A 63 -26.85 14.34 -6.67
N HIS A 64 -27.92 15.03 -6.30
CA HIS A 64 -29.00 14.46 -5.50
C HIS A 64 -29.87 13.43 -6.25
N SER A 65 -29.70 13.29 -7.54
CA SER A 65 -30.30 12.17 -8.28
C SER A 65 -29.59 10.83 -7.98
N TYR A 66 -28.37 10.86 -7.50
CA TYR A 66 -27.55 9.67 -7.23
C TYR A 66 -27.20 9.51 -5.74
N PHE A 67 -26.99 10.62 -5.03
CA PHE A 67 -26.50 10.64 -3.65
C PHE A 67 -27.44 11.39 -2.72
N THR A 68 -27.53 10.95 -1.47
CA THR A 68 -28.30 11.63 -0.41
C THR A 68 -27.47 12.65 0.37
N SER A 69 -26.15 12.67 0.14
CA SER A 69 -25.21 13.51 0.88
C SER A 69 -25.39 14.98 0.62
N PHE A 70 -25.25 15.75 1.68
CA PHE A 70 -25.27 17.21 1.71
C PHE A 70 -26.60 17.85 1.32
N GLU A 71 -26.93 18.95 1.97
CA GLU A 71 -28.14 19.71 1.68
C GLU A 71 -27.87 20.90 0.76
N LYS A 72 -28.92 21.39 0.14
CA LYS A 72 -28.86 22.61 -0.63
C LYS A 72 -28.87 23.81 0.31
N VAL A 73 -27.96 24.74 0.09
CA VAL A 73 -27.81 25.96 0.90
C VAL A 73 -27.75 27.19 0.00
N ASN A 74 -28.15 28.35 0.54
CA ASN A 74 -27.93 29.62 -0.16
C ASN A 74 -26.49 30.08 0.02
N GLN A 75 -25.94 30.73 -0.99
CA GLN A 75 -24.57 31.26 -0.91
C GLN A 75 -24.39 32.25 0.25
N THR A 76 -25.47 32.97 0.60
CA THR A 76 -25.47 33.92 1.73
C THR A 76 -25.34 33.26 3.11
N ASP A 77 -25.66 31.97 3.21
CA ASP A 77 -25.61 31.22 4.45
C ASP A 77 -24.22 30.56 4.66
N CYS A 78 -23.35 30.67 3.66
CA CYS A 78 -22.00 30.09 3.69
C CYS A 78 -20.97 31.10 4.22
N ILE A 79 -20.08 30.63 5.09
CA ILE A 79 -18.94 31.43 5.56
C ILE A 79 -17.89 31.53 4.45
N GLU A 80 -17.66 30.43 3.74
CA GLU A 80 -16.76 30.32 2.60
C GLU A 80 -17.38 29.51 1.50
N VAL A 81 -16.95 29.71 0.25
CA VAL A 81 -17.46 29.03 -0.93
C VAL A 81 -16.31 28.43 -1.73
N TRP A 82 -16.39 27.14 -2.01
CA TRP A 82 -15.50 26.43 -2.91
C TRP A 82 -15.86 26.66 -4.40
N PRO A 83 -14.94 26.86 -5.33
CA PRO A 83 -13.49 27.02 -5.14
C PRO A 83 -13.07 28.49 -5.10
N ASN A 84 -12.78 29.02 -3.94
CA ASN A 84 -12.17 30.34 -3.81
C ASN A 84 -10.65 30.25 -3.59
N GLY A 85 -10.02 29.39 -4.34
CA GLY A 85 -8.59 29.10 -4.23
C GLY A 85 -8.36 27.61 -4.06
N ILE A 86 -7.18 27.19 -4.40
CA ILE A 86 -6.71 25.84 -4.07
C ILE A 86 -6.78 25.76 -2.54
N VAL A 87 -7.71 24.95 -2.02
CA VAL A 87 -7.65 24.57 -0.62
C VAL A 87 -6.32 23.83 -0.48
N ASP A 88 -5.35 24.57 0.02
CA ASP A 88 -4.03 24.03 0.27
C ASP A 88 -4.22 23.03 1.41
N ALA A 89 -4.27 21.76 1.06
CA ALA A 89 -4.42 20.64 1.98
C ALA A 89 -3.22 20.51 2.94
N LYS A 90 -2.60 21.65 3.29
CA LYS A 90 -1.34 21.72 4.05
C LYS A 90 -1.50 21.45 5.54
N THR A 91 -2.70 21.41 6.07
CA THR A 91 -2.83 21.55 7.51
C THR A 91 -2.94 20.27 8.30
N THR A 92 -3.63 19.24 7.84
CA THR A 92 -3.67 17.98 8.58
C THR A 92 -3.46 16.78 7.68
N LYS A 93 -2.57 15.89 8.08
CA LYS A 93 -2.35 14.61 7.40
C LYS A 93 -3.42 13.63 7.85
N TRP A 94 -4.45 13.49 7.05
CA TRP A 94 -5.42 12.42 7.25
C TRP A 94 -4.83 11.07 6.83
N GLY A 95 -5.08 10.06 7.64
CA GLY A 95 -4.84 8.67 7.24
C GLY A 95 -5.91 8.21 6.25
N ILE A 96 -5.66 7.12 5.56
CA ILE A 96 -6.62 6.57 4.58
C ILE A 96 -7.93 6.21 5.22
N GLN A 97 -7.89 5.73 6.44
CA GLN A 97 -9.07 5.31 7.16
C GLN A 97 -10.04 6.47 7.35
N GLN A 98 -9.51 7.67 7.64
CA GLN A 98 -10.31 8.89 7.75
C GLN A 98 -10.93 9.28 6.40
N TYR A 99 -10.15 9.19 5.31
CA TYR A 99 -10.68 9.41 3.96
C TYR A 99 -11.70 8.35 3.56
N ALA A 100 -11.45 7.08 3.85
CA ALA A 100 -12.36 5.99 3.57
C ALA A 100 -13.71 6.16 4.31
N SER A 101 -13.66 6.51 5.60
CA SER A 101 -14.86 6.80 6.38
C SER A 101 -15.59 8.02 5.84
N LEU A 102 -14.89 9.12 5.56
CA LEU A 102 -15.52 10.32 4.99
C LEU A 102 -16.23 10.01 3.66
N LEU A 103 -15.55 9.26 2.78
CA LEU A 103 -16.10 8.92 1.48
C LEU A 103 -17.33 8.01 1.61
N ARG A 104 -17.23 6.93 2.38
CA ARG A 104 -18.29 5.93 2.55
C ARG A 104 -19.47 6.45 3.35
N ASP A 105 -19.19 7.11 4.47
CA ASP A 105 -20.20 7.41 5.48
C ASP A 105 -20.84 8.80 5.25
N THR A 106 -20.22 9.64 4.42
CA THR A 106 -20.66 11.02 4.21
C THR A 106 -20.82 11.38 2.74
N VAL A 107 -19.82 11.14 1.89
CA VAL A 107 -19.83 11.63 0.49
C VAL A 107 -20.64 10.72 -0.43
N CYS A 108 -20.38 9.42 -0.41
CA CYS A 108 -20.99 8.43 -1.31
C CYS A 108 -22.17 7.69 -0.64
N THR A 109 -23.05 8.43 0.02
CA THR A 109 -24.33 7.91 0.50
C THR A 109 -25.35 7.94 -0.63
N PHE A 110 -25.68 6.77 -1.17
CA PHE A 110 -26.52 6.66 -2.37
C PHE A 110 -28.01 6.80 -2.08
N GLN A 111 -28.78 7.32 -3.06
CA GLN A 111 -30.23 7.20 -3.03
C GLN A 111 -30.63 5.71 -3.02
N PRO A 112 -31.67 5.30 -2.25
CA PRO A 112 -32.01 3.89 -2.10
C PRO A 112 -32.39 3.18 -3.40
N ASP A 113 -33.07 3.88 -4.31
CA ASP A 113 -33.43 3.37 -5.64
C ASP A 113 -32.20 3.20 -6.52
N ILE A 114 -31.29 4.15 -6.52
CA ILE A 114 -30.02 4.09 -7.26
C ILE A 114 -29.15 2.95 -6.70
N TYR A 115 -29.05 2.84 -5.36
CA TYR A 115 -28.31 1.73 -4.75
C TYR A 115 -28.85 0.37 -5.20
N ASN A 116 -30.20 0.21 -5.18
CA ASN A 116 -30.83 -1.02 -5.61
C ASN A 116 -30.63 -1.31 -7.10
N GLU A 117 -30.71 -0.28 -7.95
CA GLU A 117 -30.45 -0.41 -9.38
C GLU A 117 -29.02 -0.86 -9.65
N ILE A 118 -28.02 -0.21 -9.03
CA ILE A 118 -26.61 -0.60 -9.12
C ILE A 118 -26.42 -2.05 -8.65
N TYR A 119 -27.01 -2.42 -7.51
CA TYR A 119 -26.91 -3.76 -6.97
C TYR A 119 -27.49 -4.83 -7.90
N GLN A 120 -28.60 -4.55 -8.60
CA GLN A 120 -29.13 -5.44 -9.61
C GLN A 120 -28.23 -5.52 -10.84
N MET A 121 -27.65 -4.41 -11.27
CA MET A 121 -26.66 -4.40 -12.36
C MET A 121 -25.43 -5.26 -12.01
N VAL A 122 -24.89 -5.15 -10.79
CA VAL A 122 -23.77 -6.00 -10.34
C VAL A 122 -24.15 -7.47 -10.34
N LYS A 123 -25.34 -7.83 -9.87
CA LYS A 123 -25.83 -9.22 -9.87
C LYS A 123 -25.98 -9.84 -11.26
N GLN A 124 -26.18 -9.02 -12.26
CA GLN A 124 -26.29 -9.49 -13.66
C GLN A 124 -24.91 -9.73 -14.28
N THR A 125 -23.84 -9.29 -13.65
CA THR A 125 -22.48 -9.57 -14.12
C THR A 125 -22.01 -10.91 -13.56
N PRO A 126 -21.15 -11.65 -14.27
CA PRO A 126 -20.55 -12.89 -13.78
C PRO A 126 -19.43 -12.63 -12.75
N PHE A 127 -19.63 -11.68 -11.82
CA PHE A 127 -18.67 -11.31 -10.79
C PHE A 127 -18.87 -12.14 -9.52
N ASN A 128 -17.77 -12.66 -8.98
CA ASN A 128 -17.72 -13.36 -7.69
C ASN A 128 -16.69 -12.70 -6.79
N ILE A 129 -17.15 -11.98 -5.77
CA ILE A 129 -16.31 -11.23 -4.83
C ILE A 129 -15.27 -12.09 -4.10
N GLU A 130 -15.54 -13.38 -3.88
CA GLU A 130 -14.63 -14.24 -3.13
C GLU A 130 -13.41 -14.65 -3.94
N THR A 131 -13.54 -14.70 -5.26
CA THR A 131 -12.50 -15.27 -6.16
C THR A 131 -12.00 -14.29 -7.21
N ASP A 132 -12.73 -13.21 -7.46
CA ASP A 132 -12.43 -12.35 -8.61
C ASP A 132 -11.34 -11.32 -8.32
N ILE A 133 -10.46 -11.18 -9.29
CA ILE A 133 -9.50 -10.10 -9.42
C ILE A 133 -10.15 -9.04 -10.32
N VAL A 134 -10.17 -7.79 -9.90
CA VAL A 134 -10.66 -6.68 -10.70
C VAL A 134 -9.50 -5.79 -11.14
N VAL A 135 -9.43 -5.51 -12.43
CA VAL A 135 -8.40 -4.69 -13.04
C VAL A 135 -9.02 -3.46 -13.65
N HIS A 136 -8.59 -2.29 -13.20
CA HIS A 136 -8.98 -1.02 -13.81
C HIS A 136 -7.88 -0.49 -14.72
N ILE A 137 -8.17 -0.39 -16.01
CA ILE A 137 -7.23 0.07 -17.04
C ILE A 137 -7.84 1.26 -17.77
N ARG A 138 -7.20 2.41 -17.69
CA ARG A 138 -7.62 3.62 -18.39
C ARG A 138 -6.58 4.06 -19.40
N GLN A 139 -6.96 4.11 -20.68
CA GLN A 139 -6.03 4.38 -21.77
C GLN A 139 -6.52 5.39 -22.83
N THR A 140 -7.77 5.87 -22.78
CA THR A 140 -8.30 6.62 -23.92
C THR A 140 -8.10 8.13 -23.87
N ASP A 141 -8.32 8.78 -22.72
CA ASP A 141 -8.32 10.25 -22.64
C ASP A 141 -7.09 10.87 -21.98
N LYS A 142 -6.25 10.04 -21.41
CA LYS A 142 -5.07 10.51 -20.68
C LYS A 142 -3.81 10.58 -21.53
N THR A 143 -3.88 10.22 -22.83
CA THR A 143 -2.74 10.28 -23.74
C THR A 143 -2.13 11.67 -23.88
N SER A 144 -2.97 12.71 -23.80
CA SER A 144 -2.52 14.10 -23.90
C SER A 144 -2.09 14.69 -22.54
N GLU A 145 -2.59 14.14 -21.43
CA GLU A 145 -2.31 14.63 -20.09
C GLU A 145 -1.11 13.92 -19.44
N ASN A 146 -0.84 12.68 -19.84
CA ASN A 146 0.26 11.90 -19.30
C ASN A 146 0.82 10.92 -20.36
N PRO A 147 2.02 11.15 -20.87
CA PRO A 147 2.62 10.29 -21.91
C PRO A 147 3.08 8.92 -21.36
N VAL A 148 3.01 8.69 -20.06
CA VAL A 148 3.48 7.43 -19.45
C VAL A 148 2.30 6.50 -19.24
N PHE A 149 1.81 5.87 -20.31
CA PHE A 149 0.94 4.69 -20.16
C PHE A 149 1.73 3.53 -19.59
N LEU A 150 1.14 2.88 -18.61
CA LEU A 150 1.64 1.58 -18.22
C LEU A 150 1.33 0.58 -19.34
N PRO A 151 2.34 -0.14 -19.82
CA PRO A 151 2.13 -1.19 -20.80
C PRO A 151 1.23 -2.28 -20.22
N ILE A 152 0.43 -2.92 -21.06
CA ILE A 152 -0.53 -3.96 -20.67
C ILE A 152 0.15 -5.11 -19.91
N GLU A 153 1.40 -5.36 -20.21
CA GLU A 153 2.23 -6.39 -19.58
C GLU A 153 2.35 -6.18 -18.06
N LYS A 154 2.32 -4.92 -17.60
CA LYS A 154 2.34 -4.62 -16.17
C LYS A 154 1.07 -5.05 -15.46
N TYR A 155 -0.07 -4.87 -16.09
CA TYR A 155 -1.34 -5.36 -15.55
C TYR A 155 -1.40 -6.89 -15.56
N ILE A 156 -0.90 -7.51 -16.62
CA ILE A 156 -0.80 -8.97 -16.73
C ILE A 156 0.09 -9.54 -15.63
N GLU A 157 1.29 -8.98 -15.42
CA GLU A 157 2.22 -9.39 -14.36
C GLU A 157 1.55 -9.35 -12.97
N GLU A 158 0.79 -8.30 -12.68
CA GLU A 158 0.09 -8.18 -11.40
C GLU A 158 -1.10 -9.14 -11.26
N CYS A 159 -1.82 -9.39 -12.36
CA CYS A 159 -2.86 -10.41 -12.37
C CYS A 159 -2.29 -11.81 -12.10
N GLU A 160 -1.18 -12.16 -12.75
CA GLU A 160 -0.50 -13.44 -12.52
C GLU A 160 -0.09 -13.61 -11.06
N TYR A 161 0.46 -12.55 -10.47
CA TYR A 161 0.79 -12.58 -9.06
C TYR A 161 -0.46 -12.75 -8.18
N ALA A 162 -1.51 -11.97 -8.41
CA ALA A 162 -2.76 -12.06 -7.65
C ALA A 162 -3.35 -13.47 -7.72
N LEU A 163 -3.31 -14.12 -8.89
CA LEU A 163 -3.73 -15.51 -9.06
C LEU A 163 -2.92 -16.48 -8.19
N THR A 164 -1.61 -16.25 -8.02
CA THR A 164 -0.80 -17.10 -7.12
C THR A 164 -1.17 -16.95 -5.64
N GLN A 165 -1.82 -15.84 -5.27
CA GLN A 165 -2.22 -15.58 -3.88
C GLN A 165 -3.61 -16.15 -3.55
N LEU A 166 -4.42 -16.46 -4.55
CA LEU A 166 -5.83 -16.82 -4.36
C LEU A 166 -6.07 -18.31 -4.17
N ASN A 167 -5.13 -19.19 -4.29
CA ASN A 167 -5.20 -20.65 -4.01
C ASN A 167 -6.51 -21.35 -4.43
N GLU A 168 -7.18 -20.92 -5.48
CA GLU A 168 -8.50 -21.40 -5.86
C GLU A 168 -8.49 -22.06 -7.24
N GLU A 169 -9.29 -23.11 -7.42
CA GLU A 169 -9.36 -23.87 -8.68
C GLU A 169 -10.02 -23.08 -9.83
N GLN A 170 -10.83 -22.07 -9.49
CA GLN A 170 -11.51 -21.23 -10.48
C GLN A 170 -11.18 -19.76 -10.23
N ASN A 171 -10.20 -19.26 -10.94
CA ASN A 171 -9.81 -17.86 -10.90
C ASN A 171 -10.43 -17.11 -12.08
N ARG A 172 -10.93 -15.92 -11.78
CA ARG A 172 -11.60 -15.05 -12.71
C ARG A 172 -10.99 -13.66 -12.64
N ILE A 173 -10.81 -13.00 -13.78
CA ILE A 173 -10.36 -11.62 -13.85
C ILE A 173 -11.47 -10.79 -14.49
N TYR A 174 -11.96 -9.80 -13.76
CA TYR A 174 -12.90 -8.82 -14.28
C TYR A 174 -12.13 -7.56 -14.71
N ILE A 175 -12.39 -7.09 -15.94
CA ILE A 175 -11.71 -5.92 -16.50
C ILE A 175 -12.68 -4.75 -16.57
N CYS A 176 -12.33 -3.66 -15.89
CA CYS A 176 -12.96 -2.35 -16.04
C CYS A 176 -12.04 -1.49 -16.92
N THR A 177 -12.43 -1.21 -18.14
CA THR A 177 -11.62 -0.41 -19.09
C THR A 177 -12.50 0.34 -20.07
N ASP A 178 -11.99 1.46 -20.54
CA ASP A 178 -12.53 2.26 -21.62
C ASP A 178 -11.94 1.89 -23.01
N ASN A 179 -11.13 0.81 -23.10
CA ASN A 179 -10.47 0.39 -24.32
C ASN A 179 -10.60 -1.11 -24.61
N LYS A 180 -11.39 -1.48 -25.63
CA LYS A 180 -11.61 -2.87 -26.08
C LYS A 180 -10.32 -3.61 -26.48
N ALA A 181 -9.36 -2.92 -27.06
CA ALA A 181 -8.12 -3.55 -27.53
C ALA A 181 -7.32 -4.15 -26.36
N VAL A 182 -7.39 -3.52 -25.18
CA VAL A 182 -6.74 -4.00 -23.96
C VAL A 182 -7.33 -5.35 -23.53
N VAL A 183 -8.66 -5.49 -23.61
CA VAL A 183 -9.34 -6.74 -23.24
C VAL A 183 -8.88 -7.90 -24.12
N ALA A 184 -8.76 -7.67 -25.42
CA ALA A 184 -8.29 -8.68 -26.37
C ALA A 184 -6.85 -9.15 -26.03
N GLY A 185 -5.96 -8.22 -25.70
CA GLY A 185 -4.58 -8.54 -25.29
C GLY A 185 -4.52 -9.39 -24.01
N ILE A 186 -5.30 -9.05 -23.00
CA ILE A 186 -5.38 -9.81 -21.73
C ILE A 186 -6.00 -11.19 -21.98
N LYS A 187 -7.10 -11.27 -22.74
CA LYS A 187 -7.72 -12.54 -23.11
C LYS A 187 -6.74 -13.47 -23.82
N THR A 188 -5.97 -12.97 -24.76
CA THR A 188 -4.98 -13.77 -25.47
C THR A 188 -3.95 -14.36 -24.51
N HIS A 189 -3.44 -13.57 -23.57
CA HIS A 189 -2.43 -14.04 -22.62
C HIS A 189 -2.95 -15.13 -21.67
N PHE A 190 -4.17 -14.94 -21.13
CA PHE A 190 -4.72 -15.86 -20.13
C PHE A 190 -5.51 -17.05 -20.71
N ASN A 191 -5.75 -17.07 -22.01
CA ASN A 191 -6.52 -18.14 -22.65
C ASN A 191 -5.90 -19.54 -22.44
N GLU A 192 -4.57 -19.64 -22.52
CA GLU A 192 -3.85 -20.89 -22.32
C GLU A 192 -3.86 -21.36 -20.85
N LYS A 193 -4.08 -20.47 -19.90
CA LYS A 193 -4.05 -20.73 -18.45
C LYS A 193 -5.42 -21.10 -17.87
N LYS A 194 -6.45 -21.21 -18.69
CA LYS A 194 -7.85 -21.48 -18.28
C LYS A 194 -8.39 -20.46 -17.26
N ILE A 195 -7.93 -19.22 -17.32
CA ILE A 195 -8.43 -18.10 -16.52
C ILE A 195 -9.56 -17.44 -17.28
N GLU A 196 -10.70 -17.28 -16.64
CA GLU A 196 -11.85 -16.61 -17.22
C GLU A 196 -11.65 -15.10 -17.19
N ILE A 197 -11.65 -14.47 -18.37
CA ILE A 197 -11.59 -13.02 -18.51
C ILE A 197 -12.99 -12.49 -18.77
N VAL A 198 -13.52 -11.78 -17.78
CA VAL A 198 -14.86 -11.19 -17.82
C VAL A 198 -14.73 -9.71 -18.12
N TRP A 199 -15.56 -9.24 -19.02
CA TRP A 199 -15.69 -7.85 -19.38
C TRP A 199 -17.11 -7.59 -19.86
N ASP A 200 -17.69 -6.45 -19.49
CA ASP A 200 -19.04 -6.10 -19.91
C ASP A 200 -19.00 -5.37 -21.26
N ASP A 201 -19.47 -6.06 -22.31
CA ASP A 201 -19.52 -5.53 -23.66
C ASP A 201 -20.44 -4.29 -23.78
N SER A 202 -21.38 -4.11 -22.87
CA SER A 202 -22.26 -2.94 -22.83
C SER A 202 -21.52 -1.65 -22.46
N GLU A 203 -20.33 -1.76 -21.88
CA GLU A 203 -19.50 -0.63 -21.47
C GLU A 203 -18.72 0.01 -22.62
N SER A 204 -18.70 -0.61 -23.78
CA SER A 204 -17.84 -0.17 -24.86
C SER A 204 -18.57 0.68 -25.88
N ILE A 205 -18.80 1.90 -25.54
CA ILE A 205 -19.08 2.91 -26.56
C ILE A 205 -17.75 3.58 -26.91
N GLU A 206 -17.08 3.05 -27.91
CA GLU A 206 -16.00 3.79 -28.56
C GLU A 206 -16.57 4.97 -29.32
N PRO A 207 -15.92 6.06 -29.31
CA PRO A 207 -15.09 6.72 -28.32
C PRO A 207 -15.89 7.81 -27.61
N LEU A 208 -16.51 7.50 -26.52
CA LEU A 208 -17.26 8.46 -25.70
C LEU A 208 -16.52 9.79 -25.52
N GLN A 209 -15.21 9.76 -25.50
CA GLN A 209 -14.42 10.97 -25.34
C GLN A 209 -14.35 11.80 -26.61
N THR A 210 -14.15 11.20 -27.76
CA THR A 210 -14.20 11.93 -29.03
C THR A 210 -15.59 12.57 -29.22
N MET A 211 -16.64 11.85 -28.84
CA MET A 211 -18.01 12.40 -28.82
C MET A 211 -18.20 13.48 -27.74
N ARG A 212 -17.63 13.32 -26.55
CA ARG A 212 -17.66 14.32 -25.46
C ARG A 212 -16.96 15.62 -25.88
N TRP A 213 -15.79 15.53 -26.48
CA TRP A 213 -15.03 16.69 -26.93
C TRP A 213 -15.70 17.41 -28.10
N ASN A 214 -16.41 16.67 -28.95
CA ASN A 214 -17.11 17.21 -30.11
C ASN A 214 -18.56 17.61 -29.83
N GLY A 215 -19.04 17.53 -28.59
CA GLY A 215 -20.35 17.99 -28.17
C GLY A 215 -21.52 17.13 -28.67
N GLY A 216 -21.29 15.86 -29.01
CA GLY A 216 -22.26 15.00 -29.68
C GLY A 216 -22.90 13.89 -28.85
N LEU A 217 -22.69 13.84 -27.52
CA LEU A 217 -23.26 12.76 -26.71
C LEU A 217 -24.67 13.13 -26.23
N ALA A 218 -25.62 12.23 -26.46
CA ALA A 218 -26.99 12.41 -25.98
C ALA A 218 -27.06 12.28 -24.44
N LYS A 219 -27.95 13.02 -23.80
CA LYS A 219 -28.13 13.06 -22.35
C LYS A 219 -28.51 11.68 -21.77
N SER A 220 -29.36 10.94 -22.47
CA SER A 220 -29.76 9.57 -22.14
C SER A 220 -28.53 8.64 -22.06
N ILE A 221 -27.60 8.74 -23.00
CA ILE A 221 -26.37 7.96 -23.01
C ILE A 221 -25.50 8.36 -21.82
N ALA A 222 -25.36 9.65 -21.52
CA ALA A 222 -24.61 10.13 -20.38
C ALA A 222 -25.13 9.60 -19.03
N GLN A 223 -26.44 9.46 -18.89
CA GLN A 223 -27.05 8.88 -17.69
C GLN A 223 -26.80 7.39 -17.57
N VAL A 224 -26.91 6.64 -18.66
CA VAL A 224 -26.53 5.21 -18.71
C VAL A 224 -25.06 5.03 -18.34
N GLU A 225 -24.17 5.82 -18.92
CA GLU A 225 -22.74 5.80 -18.61
C GLU A 225 -22.45 6.09 -17.13
N THR A 226 -23.20 6.98 -16.51
CA THR A 226 -23.06 7.25 -15.07
C THR A 226 -23.43 6.00 -14.25
N MET A 227 -24.51 5.31 -14.60
CA MET A 227 -24.91 4.08 -13.91
C MET A 227 -23.89 2.95 -14.10
N VAL A 228 -23.35 2.80 -15.31
CA VAL A 228 -22.27 1.84 -15.61
C VAL A 228 -21.00 2.18 -14.79
N ALA A 229 -20.64 3.45 -14.71
CA ALA A 229 -19.52 3.90 -13.91
C ALA A 229 -19.72 3.60 -12.41
N LEU A 230 -20.92 3.84 -11.87
CA LEU A 230 -21.28 3.51 -10.49
C LEU A 230 -21.26 1.99 -10.26
N LYS A 231 -21.81 1.19 -11.19
CA LYS A 231 -21.72 -0.27 -11.15
C LYS A 231 -20.25 -0.72 -11.04
N ASN A 232 -19.37 -0.17 -11.86
CA ASN A 232 -17.95 -0.51 -11.84
C ASN A 232 -17.27 -0.10 -10.54
N ILE A 233 -17.62 1.04 -9.95
CA ILE A 233 -17.16 1.41 -8.61
C ILE A 233 -17.58 0.36 -7.58
N PHE A 234 -18.80 -0.16 -7.64
CA PHE A 234 -19.29 -1.18 -6.73
C PHE A 234 -18.55 -2.52 -6.92
N ILE A 235 -18.36 -2.95 -8.16
CA ILE A 235 -17.57 -4.16 -8.45
C ILE A 235 -16.14 -4.01 -7.92
N MET A 236 -15.50 -2.87 -8.20
CA MET A 236 -14.13 -2.61 -7.77
C MET A 236 -13.98 -2.51 -6.24
N LYS A 237 -14.92 -1.84 -5.53
CA LYS A 237 -14.83 -1.71 -4.06
C LYS A 237 -14.99 -3.03 -3.32
N ASP A 238 -15.73 -3.97 -3.91
CA ASP A 238 -16.01 -5.28 -3.33
C ASP A 238 -15.03 -6.36 -3.83
N ALA A 239 -14.10 -6.00 -4.71
CA ALA A 239 -13.09 -6.92 -5.24
C ALA A 239 -12.19 -7.47 -4.14
N LYS A 240 -11.89 -8.76 -4.19
CA LYS A 240 -10.88 -9.38 -3.32
C LYS A 240 -9.48 -8.84 -3.64
N TYR A 241 -9.23 -8.62 -4.93
CA TYR A 241 -7.98 -8.04 -5.43
C TYR A 241 -8.29 -6.95 -6.47
N LEU A 242 -8.03 -5.70 -6.13
CA LEU A 242 -8.21 -4.57 -7.03
C LEU A 242 -6.85 -4.09 -7.56
N ILE A 243 -6.66 -4.12 -8.87
CA ILE A 243 -5.43 -3.71 -9.55
C ILE A 243 -5.70 -2.47 -10.41
N GLY A 244 -4.87 -1.45 -10.32
CA GLY A 244 -5.00 -0.27 -11.17
C GLY A 244 -3.99 0.83 -10.86
N GLY A 245 -4.17 2.00 -11.47
CA GLY A 245 -3.27 3.13 -11.33
C GLY A 245 -3.92 4.32 -10.63
N ARG A 246 -3.28 4.83 -9.59
CA ARG A 246 -3.75 5.99 -8.79
C ARG A 246 -3.78 7.31 -9.53
N MET A 247 -3.21 7.40 -10.71
CA MET A 247 -3.38 8.55 -11.59
C MET A 247 -4.84 8.71 -12.04
N SER A 248 -5.65 7.66 -11.97
CA SER A 248 -7.08 7.72 -12.20
C SER A 248 -7.84 8.03 -10.92
N TYR A 249 -8.50 9.17 -10.83
CA TYR A 249 -9.43 9.46 -9.73
C TYR A 249 -10.55 8.42 -9.64
N PHE A 250 -10.92 7.84 -10.76
CA PHE A 250 -11.93 6.80 -10.82
C PHE A 250 -11.49 5.51 -10.11
N PHE A 251 -10.21 5.18 -10.16
CA PHE A 251 -9.65 4.04 -9.43
C PHE A 251 -9.57 4.29 -7.91
N ARG A 252 -9.31 5.51 -7.49
CA ARG A 252 -9.16 5.85 -6.07
C ARG A 252 -10.44 5.74 -5.26
N ILE A 253 -11.57 6.00 -5.89
CA ILE A 253 -12.86 5.94 -5.20
C ILE A 253 -13.16 4.53 -4.69
N PRO A 254 -13.16 3.49 -5.53
CA PRO A 254 -13.34 2.12 -5.03
C PRO A 254 -12.22 1.64 -4.11
N GLU A 255 -10.98 2.10 -4.28
CA GLU A 255 -9.89 1.85 -3.34
C GLU A 255 -10.25 2.33 -1.92
N LEU A 256 -10.81 3.52 -1.79
CA LEU A 256 -11.24 4.07 -0.50
C LEU A 256 -12.54 3.43 0.01
N LEU A 257 -13.52 3.24 -0.85
CA LEU A 257 -14.81 2.63 -0.46
C LEU A 257 -14.65 1.17 -0.02
N GLY A 258 -13.78 0.43 -0.68
CA GLY A 258 -13.51 -0.98 -0.41
C GLY A 258 -12.47 -1.21 0.70
N TYR A 259 -11.91 -0.15 1.26
CA TYR A 259 -10.94 -0.30 2.34
C TYR A 259 -11.53 -1.12 3.53
N PRO A 260 -10.85 -2.15 4.06
CA PRO A 260 -9.43 -2.51 3.89
C PRO A 260 -9.14 -3.61 2.84
N ASN A 261 -9.92 -3.76 1.81
CA ASN A 261 -9.69 -4.77 0.77
C ASN A 261 -8.31 -4.62 0.11
N THR A 262 -7.85 -5.70 -0.50
CA THR A 262 -6.55 -5.69 -1.18
C THR A 262 -6.57 -4.83 -2.43
N CYS A 263 -5.82 -3.75 -2.44
CA CYS A 263 -5.68 -2.84 -3.58
C CYS A 263 -4.22 -2.69 -4.01
N VAL A 264 -3.96 -2.86 -5.30
CA VAL A 264 -2.62 -2.77 -5.88
C VAL A 264 -2.52 -1.58 -6.81
N ASN A 265 -1.72 -0.60 -6.41
CA ASN A 265 -1.36 0.50 -7.30
C ASN A 265 -0.10 0.14 -8.08
N ILE A 266 -0.23 0.03 -9.41
CA ILE A 266 0.87 -0.34 -10.30
C ILE A 266 1.66 0.86 -10.83
N GLN A 267 1.27 2.08 -10.48
CA GLN A 267 1.96 3.30 -10.91
C GLN A 267 2.93 3.80 -9.85
N ASP A 268 4.13 4.19 -10.29
CA ASP A 268 5.07 4.91 -9.45
C ASP A 268 4.55 6.32 -9.17
N ASN A 269 4.24 6.62 -7.92
CA ASN A 269 3.65 7.90 -7.51
C ASN A 269 4.64 9.06 -7.44
N ASP A 270 5.94 8.82 -7.56
CA ASP A 270 6.95 9.84 -7.27
C ASP A 270 7.16 10.87 -8.38
N THR A 271 6.58 10.66 -9.57
CA THR A 271 6.88 11.50 -10.74
C THR A 271 5.96 12.72 -10.90
N PHE A 272 4.86 12.82 -10.18
CA PHE A 272 3.86 13.84 -10.55
C PHE A 272 3.27 14.69 -9.41
N GLY A 273 3.78 14.77 -8.23
CA GLY A 273 3.44 15.79 -7.22
C GLY A 273 1.98 16.30 -7.09
N ILE A 274 1.03 15.74 -7.82
CA ILE A 274 -0.29 16.28 -8.12
C ILE A 274 -1.40 15.67 -7.29
N ALA A 275 -1.10 14.89 -6.27
CA ALA A 275 -2.20 14.39 -5.48
C ALA A 275 -2.13 14.89 -4.06
N PRO A 276 -3.20 15.52 -3.55
CA PRO A 276 -3.30 15.83 -2.12
C PRO A 276 -3.16 14.59 -1.22
N TYR A 277 -3.15 13.41 -1.81
CA TYR A 277 -2.87 12.12 -1.16
C TYR A 277 -1.45 11.60 -1.35
N SER A 278 -0.55 12.36 -1.95
CA SER A 278 0.88 11.97 -1.98
C SER A 278 1.48 11.89 -0.58
N SER A 279 0.81 12.50 0.41
CA SER A 279 1.14 12.38 1.83
C SER A 279 0.40 11.24 2.55
N VAL A 280 -0.64 10.65 1.97
CA VAL A 280 -1.08 9.34 2.35
C VAL A 280 -0.08 8.41 1.70
N ASP A 281 1.02 8.17 2.39
CA ASP A 281 2.02 7.15 2.08
C ASP A 281 1.35 5.79 2.09
N TYR A 282 0.44 5.62 1.15
CA TYR A 282 -0.09 4.35 0.83
C TYR A 282 1.06 3.51 0.38
N MET A 283 1.04 2.35 0.89
CA MET A 283 1.88 1.29 0.43
C MET A 283 1.90 1.31 -1.10
N VAL A 284 2.82 2.11 -1.67
CA VAL A 284 3.32 1.83 -3.00
C VAL A 284 3.84 0.43 -2.84
N ARG A 285 3.02 -0.54 -3.21
CA ARG A 285 3.49 -1.91 -3.19
C ARG A 285 4.65 -1.93 -4.15
N PRO A 286 5.85 -2.24 -3.65
CA PRO A 286 6.93 -2.53 -4.56
C PRO A 286 6.37 -3.58 -5.51
N TYR A 287 6.68 -3.44 -6.79
CA TYR A 287 6.22 -4.34 -7.84
C TYR A 287 6.15 -5.76 -7.28
N LEU A 288 4.95 -6.33 -7.21
CA LEU A 288 4.73 -7.65 -6.65
C LEU A 288 5.58 -8.72 -7.36
N LYS A 289 5.97 -8.49 -8.62
CA LYS A 289 6.98 -9.24 -9.37
C LYS A 289 8.29 -9.44 -8.59
N ASN A 290 8.62 -8.52 -7.70
CA ASN A 290 9.84 -8.59 -6.88
C ASN A 290 9.61 -9.19 -5.51
N THR A 291 8.40 -9.61 -5.16
CA THR A 291 8.16 -10.32 -3.89
C THR A 291 8.49 -11.81 -4.05
N ILE A 292 8.79 -12.45 -2.94
CA ILE A 292 8.99 -13.90 -2.88
C ILE A 292 7.61 -14.53 -2.68
N PRO A 293 7.13 -15.37 -3.62
CA PRO A 293 5.84 -16.05 -3.49
C PRO A 293 5.82 -16.97 -2.26
N ASN A 294 4.63 -17.19 -1.71
CA ASN A 294 4.42 -18.10 -0.56
C ASN A 294 5.43 -17.89 0.58
N PHE A 295 5.85 -16.64 0.82
CA PHE A 295 6.92 -16.32 1.77
C PHE A 295 6.61 -16.78 3.18
N ILE A 296 5.37 -16.62 3.63
CA ILE A 296 4.95 -16.95 4.99
C ILE A 296 4.45 -18.40 5.03
N ASN A 297 4.86 -19.14 6.05
CA ASN A 297 4.33 -20.47 6.34
C ASN A 297 2.88 -20.36 6.83
N LYS A 298 1.95 -20.90 6.06
CA LYS A 298 0.50 -20.80 6.33
C LYS A 298 0.10 -21.45 7.65
N ASP A 299 0.80 -22.47 8.09
CA ASP A 299 0.51 -23.14 9.36
C ASP A 299 0.78 -22.24 10.56
N MET A 300 1.71 -21.29 10.42
CA MET A 300 2.05 -20.34 11.47
C MET A 300 1.07 -19.17 11.59
N ILE A 301 0.25 -18.92 10.57
CA ILE A 301 -0.69 -17.77 10.52
C ILE A 301 -2.14 -18.17 10.67
N THR A 302 -2.43 -19.36 11.20
CA THR A 302 -3.80 -19.75 11.57
C THR A 302 -4.34 -18.87 12.69
N LEU A 303 -5.66 -18.69 12.76
CA LEU A 303 -6.27 -17.83 13.78
C LEU A 303 -5.84 -18.18 15.22
N PRO A 304 -5.79 -19.46 15.64
CA PRO A 304 -5.27 -19.81 16.97
C PRO A 304 -3.82 -19.38 17.19
N ASN A 305 -2.97 -19.55 16.19
CA ASN A 305 -1.57 -19.17 16.28
C ASN A 305 -1.40 -17.64 16.37
N ILE A 306 -2.10 -16.88 15.54
CA ILE A 306 -2.09 -15.41 15.59
C ILE A 306 -2.57 -14.92 16.95
N THR A 307 -3.66 -15.47 17.49
CA THR A 307 -4.17 -15.11 18.82
C THR A 307 -3.13 -15.41 19.92
N LYS A 308 -2.46 -16.55 19.85
CA LYS A 308 -1.36 -16.91 20.75
C LYS A 308 -0.20 -15.93 20.66
N TYR A 309 0.25 -15.60 19.44
CA TYR A 309 1.38 -14.68 19.24
C TYR A 309 1.04 -13.26 19.64
N ASN A 310 -0.19 -12.81 19.36
CA ASN A 310 -0.68 -11.51 19.81
C ASN A 310 -0.65 -11.42 21.34
N LYS A 311 -1.11 -12.46 22.06
CA LYS A 311 -1.04 -12.50 23.51
C LYS A 311 0.40 -12.38 24.01
N ILE A 312 1.33 -13.17 23.47
CA ILE A 312 2.75 -13.14 23.87
C ILE A 312 3.35 -11.74 23.60
N TYR A 313 3.07 -11.16 22.44
CA TYR A 313 3.58 -9.82 22.09
C TYR A 313 3.06 -8.74 23.05
N ASN A 314 1.79 -8.79 23.43
CA ASN A 314 1.22 -7.84 24.37
C ASN A 314 1.76 -8.00 25.80
N ASP A 315 1.99 -9.25 26.23
CA ASP A 315 2.47 -9.56 27.57
C ASP A 315 4.00 -9.26 27.72
N GLU A 316 4.80 -9.58 26.70
CA GLU A 316 6.26 -9.53 26.77
C GLU A 316 6.91 -8.42 25.94
N SER A 317 6.14 -7.72 25.09
CA SER A 317 6.63 -6.76 24.08
C SER A 317 7.58 -7.36 23.03
N ILE A 318 7.78 -8.67 23.06
CA ILE A 318 8.63 -9.43 22.15
C ILE A 318 7.99 -10.79 21.88
N VAL A 319 7.85 -11.15 20.63
CA VAL A 319 7.45 -12.49 20.21
C VAL A 319 8.43 -13.09 19.22
N THR A 320 8.81 -14.34 19.44
CA THR A 320 9.57 -15.16 18.49
C THR A 320 8.69 -16.24 17.94
N ILE A 321 8.54 -16.28 16.63
CA ILE A 321 7.73 -17.28 15.93
C ILE A 321 8.68 -18.17 15.13
N PRO A 322 8.79 -19.45 15.51
CA PRO A 322 9.62 -20.41 14.78
C PRO A 322 8.96 -20.74 13.43
N ASP A 323 9.78 -21.16 12.48
CA ASP A 323 9.38 -21.68 11.17
C ASP A 323 8.34 -20.77 10.44
N PHE A 324 8.44 -19.45 10.67
CA PHE A 324 7.50 -18.46 10.12
C PHE A 324 7.62 -18.35 8.61
N ILE A 325 8.83 -18.53 8.06
CA ILE A 325 9.07 -18.51 6.62
C ILE A 325 8.88 -19.91 6.06
N SER A 326 8.20 -20.00 4.92
CA SER A 326 7.98 -21.29 4.27
C SER A 326 9.30 -21.92 3.80
N SER A 327 9.34 -23.26 3.78
CA SER A 327 10.50 -23.99 3.27
C SER A 327 10.79 -23.71 1.79
N GLU A 328 9.73 -23.47 0.99
CA GLU A 328 9.83 -23.08 -0.41
C GLU A 328 10.58 -21.74 -0.56
N ALA A 329 10.14 -20.72 0.19
CA ALA A 329 10.77 -19.40 0.18
C ALA A 329 12.21 -19.46 0.67
N LEU A 330 12.49 -20.22 1.75
CA LEU A 330 13.85 -20.42 2.26
C LEU A 330 14.75 -21.08 1.22
N GLY A 331 14.26 -22.11 0.52
CA GLY A 331 15.00 -22.76 -0.56
C GLY A 331 15.33 -21.80 -1.71
N SER A 332 14.37 -20.92 -2.07
CA SER A 332 14.55 -19.97 -3.16
C SER A 332 15.58 -18.85 -2.87
N VAL A 333 15.78 -18.48 -1.59
CA VAL A 333 16.66 -17.36 -1.22
C VAL A 333 18.04 -17.80 -0.72
N LYS A 334 18.21 -19.05 -0.33
CA LYS A 334 19.45 -19.55 0.27
C LYS A 334 20.69 -19.25 -0.58
N THR A 335 20.70 -19.81 -1.79
CA THR A 335 21.83 -19.67 -2.72
C THR A 335 22.08 -18.21 -3.09
N ASP A 336 21.00 -17.44 -3.24
CA ASP A 336 21.09 -16.03 -3.60
C ASP A 336 21.70 -15.18 -2.47
N ILE A 337 21.40 -15.49 -1.19
CA ILE A 337 21.98 -14.80 -0.03
C ILE A 337 23.46 -15.16 0.13
N GLU A 338 23.81 -16.44 0.02
CA GLU A 338 25.19 -16.93 0.17
C GLU A 338 26.11 -16.36 -0.93
N ASN A 339 25.60 -16.23 -2.16
CA ASN A 339 26.33 -15.70 -3.31
C ASN A 339 26.19 -14.18 -3.50
N TYR A 340 25.50 -13.49 -2.60
CA TYR A 340 25.27 -12.06 -2.73
C TYR A 340 26.57 -11.26 -2.60
N LYS A 341 26.85 -10.40 -3.58
CA LYS A 341 28.16 -9.69 -3.68
C LYS A 341 28.10 -8.20 -3.30
N TRP A 342 26.89 -7.64 -3.14
CA TRP A 342 26.70 -6.20 -2.92
C TRP A 342 26.65 -5.84 -1.43
N TRP A 343 27.51 -6.45 -0.64
CA TRP A 343 27.66 -6.15 0.77
C TRP A 343 28.53 -4.92 0.97
N SER A 344 28.14 -4.02 1.85
CA SER A 344 28.98 -2.93 2.35
C SER A 344 29.04 -2.99 3.87
N TYR A 345 30.20 -2.81 4.44
CA TYR A 345 30.31 -2.65 5.88
C TYR A 345 29.61 -1.39 6.34
N ALA A 346 28.83 -1.52 7.40
CA ALA A 346 28.30 -0.44 8.19
C ALA A 346 29.03 -0.39 9.53
N THR A 347 29.58 0.76 9.86
CA THR A 347 30.35 0.98 11.09
C THR A 347 30.06 2.35 11.68
N ILE A 348 30.23 2.49 12.98
CA ILE A 348 30.36 3.77 13.68
C ILE A 348 31.75 3.82 14.30
N PRO A 349 32.76 4.29 13.58
CA PRO A 349 34.15 4.23 14.06
C PRO A 349 34.47 5.33 15.05
N THR A 350 33.84 6.49 15.00
CA THR A 350 34.25 7.66 15.79
C THR A 350 33.30 7.92 16.95
N ILE A 351 33.81 7.91 18.16
CA ILE A 351 33.08 8.27 19.38
C ILE A 351 32.52 9.69 19.26
N GLY A 352 31.21 9.82 19.46
CA GLY A 352 30.50 11.12 19.44
C GLY A 352 30.13 11.66 18.06
N LYS A 353 30.49 11.00 16.97
CA LYS A 353 29.98 11.30 15.62
C LYS A 353 29.09 10.17 15.14
N TRP A 354 27.79 10.41 15.08
CA TRP A 354 26.75 9.48 14.59
C TRP A 354 26.77 9.30 13.06
N THR A 355 27.91 9.37 12.42
CA THR A 355 28.05 9.16 10.98
C THR A 355 28.32 7.70 10.69
N VAL A 356 27.34 7.03 10.10
CA VAL A 356 27.52 5.68 9.58
C VAL A 356 28.42 5.76 8.37
N GLN A 357 29.51 5.01 8.40
CA GLN A 357 30.38 4.85 7.23
C GLN A 357 30.01 3.56 6.50
N TYR A 358 29.90 3.66 5.18
CA TYR A 358 29.69 2.52 4.29
C TYR A 358 30.93 2.33 3.44
N SER A 359 31.57 1.18 3.53
CA SER A 359 32.70 0.83 2.68
C SER A 359 32.65 -0.64 2.25
N GLN A 360 33.28 -0.95 1.12
CA GLN A 360 33.41 -2.33 0.63
C GLN A 360 34.36 -3.12 1.57
N ASP A 361 35.46 -2.50 1.98
CA ASP A 361 36.48 -3.07 2.87
C ASP A 361 36.75 -2.10 4.03
N LEU A 362 37.11 -2.62 5.16
CA LEU A 362 37.50 -1.83 6.32
C LEU A 362 39.00 -1.63 6.37
N SER A 363 39.43 -0.39 6.65
CA SER A 363 40.82 -0.13 7.03
C SER A 363 41.13 -0.68 8.41
N ASN A 364 42.41 -1.00 8.68
CA ASN A 364 42.82 -1.42 10.01
C ASN A 364 42.52 -0.37 11.08
N GLU A 365 42.67 0.91 10.75
CA GLU A 365 42.30 2.03 11.62
C GLU A 365 40.82 1.98 12.03
N THR A 366 39.91 1.80 11.08
CA THR A 366 38.46 1.66 11.36
C THR A 366 38.15 0.44 12.21
N ILE A 367 38.87 -0.68 11.97
CA ILE A 367 38.72 -1.89 12.78
C ILE A 367 39.14 -1.61 14.22
N ASP A 368 40.31 -0.98 14.41
CA ASP A 368 40.86 -0.67 15.73
C ASP A 368 39.96 0.33 16.49
N GLU A 369 39.42 1.33 15.83
CA GLU A 369 38.47 2.27 16.43
C GLU A 369 37.20 1.55 16.91
N CYS A 370 36.61 0.67 16.09
CA CYS A 370 35.46 -0.13 16.49
C CYS A 370 35.76 -1.07 17.67
N GLU A 371 36.93 -1.70 17.67
CA GLU A 371 37.37 -2.56 18.77
C GLU A 371 37.57 -1.76 20.06
N ASN A 372 38.20 -0.61 20.01
CA ASN A 372 38.38 0.27 21.16
C ASN A 372 37.03 0.74 21.71
N ALA A 373 36.09 1.12 20.86
CA ALA A 373 34.75 1.49 21.27
C ALA A 373 34.00 0.31 21.92
N TYR A 374 34.15 -0.90 21.37
CA TYR A 374 33.55 -2.12 21.92
C TYR A 374 34.10 -2.43 23.33
N ILE A 375 35.41 -2.39 23.50
CA ILE A 375 36.07 -2.66 24.81
C ILE A 375 35.62 -1.63 25.85
N ASN A 376 35.47 -0.36 25.45
CA ASN A 376 35.05 0.73 26.34
C ASN A 376 33.51 0.81 26.50
N LYS A 377 32.77 -0.18 26.02
CA LYS A 377 31.30 -0.27 26.12
C LYS A 377 30.58 0.95 25.54
N LEU A 378 31.14 1.57 24.52
CA LEU A 378 30.55 2.66 23.79
C LEU A 378 29.68 2.12 22.67
N PHE A 379 28.67 2.91 22.24
CA PHE A 379 27.83 2.49 21.13
C PHE A 379 28.65 2.43 19.83
N THR A 380 28.76 1.25 19.30
CA THR A 380 29.43 0.97 18.03
C THR A 380 28.89 -0.32 17.41
N TYR A 381 29.11 -0.50 16.15
CA TYR A 381 28.82 -1.73 15.45
C TYR A 381 29.76 -1.93 14.26
N ARG A 382 29.89 -3.17 13.88
CA ARG A 382 30.58 -3.59 12.68
C ARG A 382 29.86 -4.80 12.12
N PHE A 383 29.27 -4.68 10.97
CA PHE A 383 28.66 -5.76 10.20
C PHE A 383 28.41 -5.32 8.77
N LYS A 384 28.23 -6.26 7.86
CA LYS A 384 27.87 -5.97 6.47
C LYS A 384 26.36 -5.80 6.33
N ARG A 385 25.94 -4.84 5.52
CA ARG A 385 24.51 -4.62 5.22
C ARG A 385 24.27 -4.31 3.76
N CYS A 386 23.03 -4.54 3.34
CA CYS A 386 22.51 -4.10 2.06
C CYS A 386 21.07 -3.59 2.23
N LEU A 387 20.80 -2.39 1.74
CA LEU A 387 19.50 -1.73 1.85
C LEU A 387 18.42 -2.35 0.95
N GLY A 388 18.80 -3.16 -0.07
CA GLY A 388 17.83 -3.81 -0.95
C GLY A 388 16.94 -2.84 -1.73
N ASN A 389 17.49 -1.70 -2.11
CA ASN A 389 16.75 -0.66 -2.83
C ASN A 389 17.67 -0.02 -3.88
N HIS A 390 18.28 -0.88 -4.70
CA HIS A 390 19.33 -0.44 -5.63
C HIS A 390 18.76 0.41 -6.76
N TYR A 391 17.71 -0.08 -7.42
CA TYR A 391 16.95 0.60 -8.46
C TYR A 391 15.66 -0.19 -8.74
N LYS A 392 14.67 0.47 -9.35
CA LYS A 392 13.30 -0.03 -9.50
C LYS A 392 13.17 -1.42 -10.15
N THR A 393 14.07 -1.78 -11.04
CA THR A 393 14.05 -3.06 -11.76
C THR A 393 14.98 -4.12 -11.18
N CYS A 394 15.62 -3.85 -10.03
CA CYS A 394 16.54 -4.81 -9.43
C CYS A 394 15.77 -5.98 -8.81
N VAL A 395 16.12 -7.19 -9.25
CA VAL A 395 15.54 -8.46 -8.78
C VAL A 395 16.50 -9.28 -7.91
N CYS A 396 17.54 -8.66 -7.36
CA CYS A 396 18.43 -9.36 -6.44
C CYS A 396 17.69 -9.76 -5.15
N VAL A 397 18.23 -10.73 -4.43
CA VAL A 397 17.61 -11.27 -3.22
C VAL A 397 17.29 -10.20 -2.18
N SER A 398 18.18 -9.22 -1.98
CA SER A 398 17.93 -8.14 -1.02
C SER A 398 16.76 -7.23 -1.46
N CYS A 399 16.63 -6.94 -2.75
CA CYS A 399 15.48 -6.20 -3.30
C CYS A 399 14.18 -7.01 -3.21
N LYS A 400 14.22 -8.32 -3.48
CA LYS A 400 13.05 -9.20 -3.33
C LYS A 400 12.59 -9.29 -1.87
N LEU A 401 13.50 -9.48 -0.93
CA LEU A 401 13.19 -9.52 0.50
C LEU A 401 12.62 -8.19 0.99
N ASN A 402 13.23 -7.07 0.57
CA ASN A 402 12.75 -5.73 0.89
C ASN A 402 11.31 -5.53 0.38
N ALA A 403 11.05 -5.91 -0.88
CA ALA A 403 9.73 -5.84 -1.48
C ALA A 403 8.71 -6.71 -0.72
N THR A 404 9.09 -7.93 -0.36
CA THR A 404 8.23 -8.89 0.32
C THR A 404 7.77 -8.37 1.69
N VAL A 405 8.70 -7.92 2.54
CA VAL A 405 8.34 -7.46 3.89
C VAL A 405 7.67 -6.09 3.91
N LYS A 406 7.75 -5.35 2.82
CA LYS A 406 6.96 -4.13 2.62
C LYS A 406 5.59 -4.38 2.01
N SER A 407 5.33 -5.61 1.54
CA SER A 407 4.05 -5.95 0.92
C SER A 407 2.91 -5.98 1.94
N PHE A 408 1.70 -5.72 1.46
CA PHE A 408 0.51 -5.76 2.32
C PHE A 408 0.27 -7.15 2.94
N PRO A 409 0.39 -8.28 2.21
CA PRO A 409 0.19 -9.58 2.83
C PRO A 409 1.11 -9.80 4.04
N PHE A 410 2.34 -9.32 3.97
CA PHE A 410 3.27 -9.42 5.08
C PHE A 410 2.90 -8.46 6.22
N THR A 411 2.68 -7.17 5.91
CA THR A 411 2.35 -6.17 6.93
C THR A 411 1.01 -6.44 7.61
N ASP A 412 0.01 -6.97 6.91
CA ASP A 412 -1.28 -7.38 7.47
C ASP A 412 -1.12 -8.48 8.53
N ILE A 413 -0.27 -9.48 8.27
CA ILE A 413 0.02 -10.51 9.26
C ILE A 413 0.73 -9.92 10.48
N ILE A 414 1.70 -9.03 10.28
CA ILE A 414 2.36 -8.35 11.39
C ILE A 414 1.34 -7.53 12.19
N CYS A 415 0.43 -6.79 11.54
CA CYS A 415 -0.65 -6.06 12.20
C CYS A 415 -1.50 -6.96 13.09
N LYS A 416 -1.90 -8.13 12.59
CA LYS A 416 -2.69 -9.11 13.35
C LYS A 416 -1.93 -9.64 14.57
N ILE A 417 -0.61 -9.87 14.44
CA ILE A 417 0.23 -10.35 15.54
C ILE A 417 0.42 -9.27 16.60
N VAL A 418 0.64 -8.01 16.22
CA VAL A 418 0.88 -6.93 17.17
C VAL A 418 -0.40 -6.26 17.67
N GLY A 419 -1.55 -6.55 17.07
CA GLY A 419 -2.86 -6.01 17.48
C GLY A 419 -3.10 -4.57 17.01
N CYS A 420 -2.48 -4.15 15.91
CA CYS A 420 -2.71 -2.84 15.30
C CYS A 420 -3.52 -2.94 14.01
N ARG A 421 -4.00 -1.81 13.52
CA ARG A 421 -4.77 -1.76 12.27
C ARG A 421 -3.89 -1.65 11.03
N ASN A 422 -2.88 -0.80 11.08
CA ASN A 422 -2.00 -0.53 9.94
C ASN A 422 -0.57 -0.27 10.37
N LEU A 423 0.37 -0.69 9.52
CA LEU A 423 1.80 -0.47 9.69
C LEU A 423 2.40 0.13 8.42
N LYS A 424 3.21 1.17 8.60
CA LYS A 424 4.03 1.77 7.54
C LYS A 424 5.44 1.21 7.63
N PRO A 425 5.93 0.54 6.59
CA PRO A 425 7.34 0.17 6.52
C PRO A 425 8.22 1.42 6.50
N ARG A 426 9.27 1.38 7.31
CA ARG A 426 10.33 2.40 7.36
C ARG A 426 11.55 1.91 6.58
N GLU A 427 12.64 1.67 7.25
CA GLU A 427 13.84 1.12 6.66
C GLU A 427 13.84 -0.41 6.71
N VAL A 428 14.30 -1.05 5.64
CA VAL A 428 14.50 -2.49 5.54
C VAL A 428 15.88 -2.74 5.00
N PHE A 429 16.63 -3.63 5.63
CA PHE A 429 17.94 -4.04 5.16
C PHE A 429 18.25 -5.50 5.49
N LEU A 430 19.07 -6.11 4.66
CA LEU A 430 19.66 -7.41 4.93
C LEU A 430 21.02 -7.20 5.60
N SER A 431 21.28 -7.86 6.73
CA SER A 431 22.54 -7.83 7.46
C SER A 431 23.27 -9.16 7.37
N ASN A 432 24.59 -9.07 7.37
CA ASN A 432 25.50 -10.21 7.43
C ASN A 432 26.57 -9.93 8.48
N TYR A 433 26.57 -10.74 9.53
CA TYR A 433 27.60 -10.73 10.58
C TYR A 433 28.57 -11.86 10.34
N GLY A 434 29.79 -11.55 9.96
CA GLY A 434 30.89 -12.47 9.84
C GLY A 434 31.72 -12.54 11.14
N LYS A 435 32.86 -13.23 11.07
CA LYS A 435 33.79 -13.35 12.22
C LYS A 435 34.17 -11.97 12.76
N ASN A 436 34.10 -11.84 14.07
CA ASN A 436 34.38 -10.62 14.85
C ASN A 436 33.35 -9.47 14.64
N ASP A 437 32.31 -9.66 13.87
CA ASP A 437 31.23 -8.66 13.73
C ASP A 437 30.31 -8.70 14.95
N PHE A 438 29.77 -7.54 15.29
CA PHE A 438 28.94 -7.33 16.47
C PHE A 438 28.06 -6.06 16.32
N LEU A 439 27.12 -5.91 17.25
CA LEU A 439 26.34 -4.69 17.47
C LEU A 439 26.23 -4.50 18.98
N THR A 440 26.79 -3.41 19.53
CA THR A 440 26.77 -3.15 20.96
C THR A 440 25.39 -2.75 21.47
N LEU A 441 25.25 -2.69 22.80
CA LEU A 441 23.99 -2.33 23.46
C LEU A 441 23.46 -0.97 22.99
N HIS A 442 22.22 -0.94 22.55
CA HIS A 442 21.53 0.25 22.07
C HIS A 442 20.01 0.06 22.10
N HIS A 443 19.30 1.11 21.77
CA HIS A 443 17.87 1.09 21.50
C HIS A 443 17.60 1.76 20.14
N ASP A 444 16.55 1.34 19.46
CA ASP A 444 16.14 1.84 18.14
C ASP A 444 15.06 2.95 18.23
N ILE A 445 15.11 3.80 19.25
CA ILE A 445 14.21 4.96 19.37
C ILE A 445 14.31 5.81 18.10
N ASN A 446 13.19 6.23 17.56
CA ASN A 446 13.04 7.01 16.31
C ASN A 446 13.23 6.22 15.00
N LYS A 447 13.46 4.90 15.06
CA LYS A 447 13.46 4.07 13.83
C LYS A 447 12.06 3.64 13.40
N GLY A 448 11.14 3.54 14.35
CA GLY A 448 9.75 3.13 14.18
C GLY A 448 9.13 2.73 15.52
N ASP A 449 7.98 2.09 15.46
CA ASP A 449 7.26 1.61 16.64
C ASP A 449 7.48 0.10 16.87
N ILE A 450 7.83 -0.61 15.79
CA ILE A 450 8.04 -2.06 15.78
C ILE A 450 9.28 -2.41 14.97
N ALA A 451 10.09 -3.33 15.50
CA ALA A 451 11.14 -3.99 14.75
C ALA A 451 10.76 -5.44 14.45
N VAL A 452 11.08 -5.85 13.25
CA VAL A 452 10.95 -7.22 12.77
C VAL A 452 12.31 -7.71 12.31
N THR A 453 12.75 -8.86 12.82
CA THR A 453 13.97 -9.53 12.35
C THR A 453 13.65 -10.93 11.86
N ILE A 454 14.12 -11.28 10.65
CA ILE A 454 13.93 -12.60 10.06
C ILE A 454 15.29 -13.25 9.84
N SER A 455 15.47 -14.45 10.38
CA SER A 455 16.73 -15.17 10.27
C SER A 455 16.80 -16.02 9.01
N PHE A 456 17.86 -15.82 8.24
CA PHE A 456 18.25 -16.67 7.11
C PHE A 456 19.55 -17.43 7.39
N THR A 457 19.85 -17.62 8.68
CA THR A 457 21.07 -18.25 9.15
C THR A 457 20.89 -19.76 9.25
N TYR A 458 21.78 -20.50 8.61
CA TYR A 458 21.78 -21.97 8.59
C TYR A 458 22.76 -22.54 9.62
N ASP A 459 22.42 -23.68 10.23
CA ASP A 459 23.30 -24.49 11.10
C ASP A 459 24.09 -23.67 12.12
N TRP A 460 23.35 -22.83 12.89
CA TRP A 460 23.97 -21.95 13.88
C TRP A 460 23.94 -22.54 15.27
N ASP A 461 25.13 -22.67 15.86
CA ASP A 461 25.29 -23.09 17.25
C ASP A 461 25.38 -21.83 18.16
N PRO A 462 24.74 -21.83 19.34
CA PRO A 462 24.85 -20.71 20.28
C PRO A 462 26.27 -20.34 20.67
N ILE A 463 27.21 -21.29 20.69
CA ILE A 463 28.63 -21.04 21.02
C ILE A 463 29.32 -20.16 19.96
N TYR A 464 28.75 -20.02 18.76
CA TYR A 464 29.32 -19.18 17.71
C TYR A 464 29.15 -17.69 17.97
N GLY A 465 28.39 -17.30 19.00
CA GLY A 465 27.99 -15.91 19.21
C GLY A 465 26.92 -15.46 18.21
N GLY A 466 26.87 -14.15 17.89
CA GLY A 466 25.87 -13.61 16.98
C GLY A 466 24.44 -13.71 17.52
N ILE A 467 24.27 -13.84 18.82
CA ILE A 467 22.97 -13.96 19.48
C ILE A 467 22.39 -12.58 19.70
N LEU A 468 21.09 -12.41 19.43
CA LEU A 468 20.37 -11.20 19.76
C LEU A 468 19.90 -11.28 21.22
N HIS A 469 20.42 -10.38 22.05
CA HIS A 469 20.10 -10.28 23.46
C HIS A 469 19.24 -9.04 23.74
N PHE A 470 18.25 -9.18 24.59
CA PHE A 470 17.42 -8.11 25.09
C PHE A 470 17.70 -7.87 26.57
N CYS A 471 17.80 -6.61 26.95
CA CYS A 471 18.20 -6.20 28.30
C CYS A 471 17.10 -5.40 28.98
N ASP A 472 17.01 -5.55 30.30
CA ASP A 472 16.19 -4.71 31.17
C ASP A 472 16.83 -3.32 31.41
N ASP A 473 16.14 -2.45 32.12
CA ASP A 473 16.64 -1.11 32.46
C ASP A 473 17.95 -1.12 33.25
N LYS A 474 18.26 -2.25 33.93
CA LYS A 474 19.50 -2.48 34.68
C LYS A 474 20.59 -3.09 33.81
N LYS A 475 20.37 -3.25 32.52
CA LYS A 475 21.25 -3.88 31.53
C LYS A 475 21.46 -5.38 31.75
N ASN A 476 20.59 -6.05 32.51
CA ASN A 476 20.63 -7.51 32.61
C ASN A 476 19.92 -8.12 31.40
N ILE A 477 20.50 -9.20 30.87
CA ILE A 477 19.89 -9.96 29.78
C ILE A 477 18.68 -10.72 30.34
N TYR A 478 17.49 -10.45 29.85
CA TYR A 478 16.28 -11.20 30.21
C TYR A 478 15.77 -12.14 29.11
N LYS A 479 16.19 -11.88 27.85
CA LYS A 479 15.83 -12.74 26.72
C LYS A 479 16.99 -12.82 25.72
N SER A 480 17.19 -14.01 25.16
CA SER A 480 18.23 -14.27 24.15
C SER A 480 17.62 -15.04 22.99
N VAL A 481 17.90 -14.62 21.78
CA VAL A 481 17.38 -15.24 20.56
C VAL A 481 18.54 -15.71 19.70
N VAL A 482 18.70 -17.03 19.65
CA VAL A 482 19.65 -17.69 18.75
C VAL A 482 19.10 -17.61 17.33
N PRO A 483 19.91 -17.19 16.34
CA PRO A 483 19.44 -17.16 14.96
C PRO A 483 19.12 -18.59 14.46
N LYS A 484 17.88 -18.83 14.14
CA LYS A 484 17.41 -20.08 13.51
C LYS A 484 16.73 -19.76 12.20
N LEU A 485 17.04 -20.57 11.20
CA LEU A 485 16.48 -20.41 9.86
C LEU A 485 14.96 -20.32 9.86
N GLY A 486 14.42 -19.33 9.15
CA GLY A 486 12.98 -19.13 9.01
C GLY A 486 12.26 -18.54 10.22
N ASN A 487 12.95 -18.33 11.35
CA ASN A 487 12.34 -17.69 12.51
C ASN A 487 12.17 -16.19 12.29
N ILE A 488 11.07 -15.65 12.81
CA ILE A 488 10.83 -14.21 12.91
C ILE A 488 10.78 -13.78 14.36
N ASN A 489 11.36 -12.61 14.66
CA ASN A 489 11.19 -11.93 15.93
C ASN A 489 10.52 -10.59 15.68
N ILE A 490 9.52 -10.28 16.46
CA ILE A 490 8.79 -9.01 16.42
C ILE A 490 8.87 -8.40 17.80
N PHE A 491 9.35 -7.18 17.91
CA PHE A 491 9.49 -6.51 19.20
C PHE A 491 9.16 -5.03 19.11
N LYS A 492 8.68 -4.49 20.23
CA LYS A 492 8.23 -3.12 20.37
C LYS A 492 9.40 -2.18 20.50
N LEU A 493 9.37 -1.06 19.80
CA LEU A 493 10.36 0.02 19.90
C LEU A 493 9.81 1.25 20.64
N ASP A 494 8.49 1.44 20.55
CA ASP A 494 7.77 2.53 21.20
C ASP A 494 7.50 2.17 22.66
N THR A 495 8.52 2.25 23.47
CA THR A 495 8.43 2.28 24.93
C THR A 495 9.02 3.59 25.42
N ALA A 496 8.61 4.06 26.60
CA ALA A 496 9.12 5.31 27.16
C ALA A 496 10.67 5.37 27.20
N HIS A 497 11.33 4.19 27.13
CA HIS A 497 12.78 4.05 27.22
C HIS A 497 13.39 3.19 26.10
N GLY A 498 12.58 2.68 25.15
CA GLY A 498 13.02 1.68 24.16
C GLY A 498 13.27 0.31 24.79
N ILE A 499 13.56 -0.68 23.94
CA ILE A 499 14.06 -1.98 24.40
C ILE A 499 15.56 -2.04 24.08
N ASP A 500 16.37 -2.03 25.11
CA ASP A 500 17.81 -2.19 24.97
C ASP A 500 18.14 -3.59 24.44
N HIS A 501 18.92 -3.64 23.40
CA HIS A 501 19.35 -4.91 22.80
C HIS A 501 20.74 -4.81 22.15
N PHE A 502 21.34 -5.96 21.91
CA PHE A 502 22.64 -6.07 21.25
C PHE A 502 22.77 -7.40 20.52
N VAL A 503 23.70 -7.47 19.58
CA VAL A 503 24.12 -8.73 18.95
C VAL A 503 25.52 -9.06 19.42
N SER A 504 25.68 -10.19 20.11
CA SER A 504 26.97 -10.64 20.59
C SER A 504 27.94 -10.91 19.44
N ARG A 505 29.24 -10.79 19.70
CA ARG A 505 30.29 -11.00 18.71
C ARG A 505 30.21 -12.40 18.11
N VAL A 506 30.38 -12.50 16.81
CA VAL A 506 30.51 -13.77 16.09
C VAL A 506 31.96 -14.27 16.26
N ASN A 507 32.14 -15.49 16.77
CA ASN A 507 33.44 -16.04 17.15
C ASN A 507 34.02 -17.06 16.14
N VAL A 508 33.27 -17.36 15.09
CA VAL A 508 33.59 -18.38 14.08
C VAL A 508 33.62 -17.82 12.68
N ASP A 509 34.29 -18.51 11.79
CA ASP A 509 34.30 -18.14 10.37
C ASP A 509 33.03 -18.65 9.65
N LYS A 510 31.89 -18.14 10.10
CA LYS A 510 30.54 -18.35 9.52
C LYS A 510 29.82 -17.04 9.46
N ASN A 511 28.81 -16.98 8.60
CA ASN A 511 27.99 -15.79 8.40
C ASN A 511 26.60 -15.93 9.02
N ARG A 512 26.17 -14.92 9.77
CA ARG A 512 24.82 -14.77 10.28
C ARG A 512 24.05 -13.80 9.40
N TYR A 513 23.03 -14.29 8.72
CA TYR A 513 22.19 -13.50 7.85
C TYR A 513 20.85 -13.16 8.51
N THR A 514 20.50 -11.89 8.55
CA THR A 514 19.23 -11.44 9.14
C THR A 514 18.65 -10.29 8.32
N LEU A 515 17.38 -10.39 7.96
CA LEU A 515 16.62 -9.27 7.45
C LEU A 515 16.08 -8.48 8.64
N VAL A 516 16.28 -7.17 8.63
CA VAL A 516 15.77 -6.24 9.64
C VAL A 516 14.79 -5.29 8.95
N ALA A 517 13.63 -5.08 9.54
CA ALA A 517 12.62 -4.15 9.05
C ALA A 517 12.02 -3.37 10.23
N TRP A 518 11.91 -2.06 10.09
CA TRP A 518 11.22 -1.21 11.03
C TRP A 518 9.89 -0.75 10.47
N TYR A 519 8.89 -0.64 11.34
CA TYR A 519 7.55 -0.18 10.97
C TYR A 519 7.06 0.86 11.97
N SER A 520 6.28 1.81 11.48
CA SER A 520 5.52 2.73 12.32
C SER A 520 4.04 2.45 12.24
N TYR A 521 3.33 2.66 13.34
CA TYR A 521 1.87 2.68 13.32
C TYR A 521 1.37 3.78 12.38
N ILE A 522 0.27 3.51 11.72
CA ILE A 522 -0.50 4.51 10.99
C ILE A 522 -1.80 4.66 11.75
N ASP A 523 -2.00 5.83 12.34
CA ASP A 523 -3.23 6.20 13.04
C ASP A 523 -4.40 6.36 12.07
#